data_1e4511abf94c54b5cc786359c02028f4
#
_entry.id   1e4511abf94c54b5cc786359c02028f4
#
_cell.length_a   1.000
_cell.length_b   1.000
_cell.length_c   1.000
_cell.angle_alpha   90.00
_cell.angle_beta   90.00
_cell.angle_gamma   90.00
#
_symmetry.space_group_name_H-M   'P 1'
#
loop_
_entity.id
_entity.type
_entity.pdbx_description
1 polymer ?
#
loop_
_entity_poly.entity_id
_entity_poly.type
_entity_poly.pdbx_seq_one_letter_code
_entity_poly.pdbx_strand_id
1 'polypeptide(L)'
;MDTQNLVVGSRIEHGGYGAGVVTFVGETYLGISFDDGREGLIQRAALEKEEPIFSPQATVRAFLPWPDSTFVAEAQDAQHYLGSHWEPFAEDVETWMLRLPQIVQEATLQAGYGEFYPPPRSVPDDWPKGFLLTWPPTAEGMTLALRVEPEKKATMVVSLFPSFSRGSQCTLTLHEVCVWESGVEAQITAGWNGGEVTFFDSRYLINRAWYEAGKQYEFILTGIAYGARPAEKREWKVQQHPEVVAWSNRHLQEGEVPHERECTVCLDGAAMLLPVKDWDVDDYSFHAPVKSVEEFKDWLGQDGWRVRATVMRCDEDCDLDILITRRAWSGEAPPQVGQDIEGRLWLQGYFWMAERSPAKKP
;
A
#
# COMPACT_ATOMS: atom_id res chain seq x y z
N MET A 1 10.11 14.19 23.32
CA MET A 1 9.65 14.63 24.69
C MET A 1 10.29 13.72 25.73
N ASP A 2 10.82 14.25 26.87
CA ASP A 2 11.29 13.39 27.97
C ASP A 2 10.08 12.91 28.79
N THR A 3 9.83 11.60 28.76
CA THR A 3 8.68 11.00 29.45
C THR A 3 9.02 10.46 30.86
N GLN A 4 10.30 10.46 31.27
CA GLN A 4 10.73 9.85 32.53
C GLN A 4 10.21 10.56 33.77
N ASN A 5 10.00 11.87 33.69
CA ASN A 5 9.58 12.71 34.80
C ASN A 5 8.08 13.03 34.82
N LEU A 6 7.28 12.43 33.95
CA LEU A 6 5.85 12.66 33.89
C LEU A 6 5.13 11.98 35.07
N VAL A 7 4.20 12.72 35.68
CA VAL A 7 3.32 12.24 36.76
C VAL A 7 1.86 12.44 36.37
N VAL A 8 0.93 11.79 37.05
CA VAL A 8 -0.50 12.01 36.85
C VAL A 8 -0.80 13.51 37.07
N GLY A 9 -1.52 14.11 36.13
CA GLY A 9 -1.77 15.55 36.08
C GLY A 9 -0.75 16.34 35.24
N SER A 10 0.35 15.74 34.79
CA SER A 10 1.27 16.42 33.86
C SER A 10 0.56 16.73 32.56
N ARG A 11 0.74 17.97 32.07
CA ARG A 11 0.27 18.36 30.74
C ARG A 11 1.31 17.96 29.70
N ILE A 12 0.84 17.39 28.61
CA ILE A 12 1.66 17.04 27.46
C ILE A 12 1.12 17.71 26.21
N GLU A 13 2.01 17.94 25.27
CA GLU A 13 1.70 18.37 23.92
C GLU A 13 2.59 17.56 22.95
N HIS A 14 2.00 16.83 22.02
CA HIS A 14 2.71 16.00 21.07
C HIS A 14 2.16 16.18 19.66
N GLY A 15 3.03 16.42 18.69
CA GLY A 15 2.65 16.76 17.33
C GLY A 15 1.73 15.72 16.64
N GLY A 16 1.92 14.43 16.93
CA GLY A 16 1.12 13.35 16.33
C GLY A 16 -0.12 12.96 17.14
N TYR A 17 -0.09 13.12 18.47
CA TYR A 17 -1.20 12.71 19.35
C TYR A 17 -2.08 13.87 19.83
N GLY A 18 -1.55 15.11 19.79
CA GLY A 18 -2.24 16.30 20.29
C GLY A 18 -1.87 16.65 21.75
N ALA A 19 -2.64 17.56 22.32
CA ALA A 19 -2.46 18.03 23.70
C ALA A 19 -3.40 17.29 24.67
N GLY A 20 -2.94 17.06 25.91
CA GLY A 20 -3.74 16.36 26.91
C GLY A 20 -3.07 16.35 28.28
N VAL A 21 -3.72 15.64 29.22
CA VAL A 21 -3.28 15.49 30.61
C VAL A 21 -3.03 14.01 30.89
N VAL A 22 -1.91 13.72 31.54
CA VAL A 22 -1.55 12.35 31.96
C VAL A 22 -2.48 11.90 33.07
N THR A 23 -3.21 10.80 32.85
CA THR A 23 -4.16 10.19 33.81
C THR A 23 -3.64 8.91 34.44
N PHE A 24 -2.64 8.28 33.81
CA PHE A 24 -2.01 7.04 34.30
C PHE A 24 -0.50 7.07 33.95
N VAL A 25 0.32 6.58 34.89
CA VAL A 25 1.78 6.49 34.70
C VAL A 25 2.19 5.06 34.98
N GLY A 26 2.57 4.32 33.93
CA GLY A 26 3.21 3.02 33.99
C GLY A 26 4.69 3.09 33.59
N GLU A 27 5.41 1.98 33.69
CA GLU A 27 6.81 1.91 33.22
C GLU A 27 6.92 2.02 31.71
N THR A 28 6.02 1.37 30.99
CA THR A 28 6.02 1.26 29.51
C THR A 28 4.99 2.18 28.85
N TYR A 29 3.86 2.44 29.52
CA TYR A 29 2.73 3.18 28.97
C TYR A 29 2.36 4.38 29.83
N LEU A 30 1.76 5.37 29.17
CA LEU A 30 1.10 6.52 29.80
C LEU A 30 -0.36 6.57 29.37
N GLY A 31 -1.29 6.70 30.32
CA GLY A 31 -2.68 7.03 30.02
C GLY A 31 -2.84 8.54 29.89
N ILE A 32 -3.55 8.98 28.86
CA ILE A 32 -3.71 10.39 28.53
C ILE A 32 -5.17 10.67 28.24
N SER A 33 -5.70 11.72 28.89
CA SER A 33 -6.97 12.33 28.51
C SER A 33 -6.66 13.54 27.64
N PHE A 34 -7.05 13.46 26.37
CA PHE A 34 -6.78 14.51 25.38
C PHE A 34 -7.79 15.64 25.47
N ASP A 35 -7.37 16.83 25.05
CA ASP A 35 -8.20 18.04 25.08
C ASP A 35 -9.44 17.93 24.15
N ASP A 36 -9.41 17.04 23.17
CA ASP A 36 -10.53 16.72 22.26
C ASP A 36 -11.52 15.70 22.83
N GLY A 37 -11.32 15.28 24.10
CA GLY A 37 -12.19 14.35 24.81
C GLY A 37 -11.86 12.87 24.61
N ARG A 38 -10.86 12.51 23.80
CA ARG A 38 -10.37 11.13 23.69
C ARG A 38 -9.57 10.76 24.94
N GLU A 39 -9.61 9.47 25.29
CA GLU A 39 -8.69 8.88 26.26
C GLU A 39 -7.90 7.77 25.58
N GLY A 40 -6.63 7.65 25.90
CA GLY A 40 -5.76 6.65 25.28
C GLY A 40 -4.59 6.23 26.16
N LEU A 41 -4.13 5.00 25.92
CA LEU A 41 -2.92 4.45 26.52
C LEU A 41 -1.82 4.42 25.46
N ILE A 42 -0.74 5.18 25.66
CA ILE A 42 0.32 5.37 24.68
C ILE A 42 1.64 4.87 25.24
N GLN A 43 2.42 4.17 24.42
CA GLN A 43 3.77 3.75 24.81
C GLN A 43 4.66 4.99 25.02
N ARG A 44 5.43 5.02 26.11
CA ARG A 44 6.39 6.11 26.39
C ARG A 44 7.36 6.34 25.23
N ALA A 45 7.88 5.26 24.66
CA ALA A 45 8.80 5.32 23.53
C ALA A 45 8.18 6.00 22.28
N ALA A 46 6.87 5.91 22.10
CA ALA A 46 6.18 6.61 21.00
C ALA A 46 6.07 8.13 21.24
N LEU A 47 5.92 8.54 22.53
CA LEU A 47 5.90 9.96 22.90
C LEU A 47 7.31 10.58 22.91
N GLU A 48 8.36 9.78 23.04
CA GLU A 48 9.75 10.25 23.01
C GLU A 48 10.24 10.54 21.58
N LYS A 49 9.62 9.92 20.58
CA LYS A 49 9.87 10.24 19.18
C LYS A 49 9.24 11.60 18.86
N GLU A 50 10.04 12.55 18.42
CA GLU A 50 9.56 13.89 18.01
C GLU A 50 8.84 13.86 16.65
N GLU A 51 8.99 12.79 15.91
CA GLU A 51 8.32 12.62 14.62
C GLU A 51 6.84 12.24 14.83
N PRO A 52 5.90 13.00 14.26
CA PRO A 52 4.51 12.62 14.26
C PRO A 52 4.37 11.28 13.53
N ILE A 53 3.56 10.35 14.08
CA ILE A 53 3.22 9.09 13.41
C ILE A 53 2.54 9.37 12.07
N PHE A 54 1.94 10.54 11.93
CA PHE A 54 1.42 11.07 10.67
C PHE A 54 1.93 12.49 10.49
N SER A 55 2.96 12.67 9.66
CA SER A 55 3.35 14.02 9.26
C SER A 55 2.41 14.51 8.16
N PRO A 56 1.60 15.56 8.40
CA PRO A 56 0.86 16.20 7.32
C PRO A 56 1.78 16.92 6.32
N GLN A 57 3.08 16.95 6.56
CA GLN A 57 4.09 17.53 5.67
C GLN A 57 4.81 16.43 4.92
N ALA A 58 4.06 15.65 4.17
CA ALA A 58 4.64 14.68 3.26
C ALA A 58 5.54 15.38 2.22
N THR A 59 6.69 14.78 1.94
CA THR A 59 7.63 15.31 0.96
C THR A 59 7.50 14.51 -0.32
N VAL A 60 7.10 15.16 -1.40
CA VAL A 60 7.13 14.53 -2.73
C VAL A 60 8.56 14.55 -3.24
N ARG A 61 9.27 13.46 -3.06
CA ARG A 61 10.67 13.32 -3.48
C ARG A 61 10.83 13.28 -4.99
N ALA A 62 9.77 12.93 -5.72
CA ALA A 62 9.73 12.97 -7.18
C ALA A 62 10.13 14.31 -7.81
N PHE A 63 10.18 15.37 -7.01
CA PHE A 63 10.55 16.71 -7.48
C PHE A 63 11.96 17.15 -7.06
N LEU A 64 12.68 16.29 -6.40
CA LEU A 64 14.11 16.45 -6.29
C LEU A 64 14.73 16.29 -7.68
N PRO A 65 15.78 17.04 -8.01
CA PRO A 65 16.37 17.05 -9.35
C PRO A 65 16.84 15.67 -9.82
N TRP A 66 17.05 14.75 -8.89
CA TRP A 66 17.41 13.38 -9.15
C TRP A 66 17.11 12.55 -7.91
N PRO A 67 16.65 11.30 -8.04
CA PRO A 67 16.54 10.45 -6.87
C PRO A 67 17.90 10.39 -6.19
N ASP A 68 17.95 10.75 -4.94
CA ASP A 68 19.14 10.58 -4.12
C ASP A 68 19.53 9.10 -4.18
N SER A 69 20.82 8.81 -4.29
CA SER A 69 21.35 7.44 -4.25
C SER A 69 21.00 6.65 -2.98
N THR A 70 20.47 7.33 -1.96
CA THR A 70 19.88 6.70 -0.78
C THR A 70 18.50 6.12 -1.02
N PHE A 71 17.85 6.49 -2.14
CA PHE A 71 16.63 5.84 -2.55
C PHE A 71 16.97 4.50 -3.12
N VAL A 72 16.25 3.55 -2.65
CA VAL A 72 16.15 2.25 -3.19
C VAL A 72 17.45 1.51 -3.06
N ALA A 73 17.35 0.41 -2.54
CA ALA A 73 18.29 -0.60 -2.88
C ALA A 73 18.42 -0.61 -4.40
N GLU A 74 19.49 -0.03 -4.94
CA GLU A 74 19.91 -0.18 -6.34
C GLU A 74 19.79 -1.64 -6.80
N ALA A 75 20.05 -2.56 -5.86
CA ALA A 75 19.89 -4.00 -6.03
C ALA A 75 18.42 -4.44 -6.23
N GLN A 76 17.47 -3.79 -5.61
CA GLN A 76 16.04 -4.08 -5.81
C GLN A 76 15.59 -3.60 -7.17
N ASP A 77 16.01 -2.41 -7.58
CA ASP A 77 15.70 -1.91 -8.91
C ASP A 77 16.24 -2.83 -10.01
N ALA A 78 17.45 -3.31 -9.87
CA ALA A 78 18.05 -4.26 -10.81
C ALA A 78 17.35 -5.63 -10.85
N GLN A 79 16.66 -6.01 -9.78
CA GLN A 79 15.97 -7.29 -9.64
C GLN A 79 14.47 -7.21 -9.86
N HIS A 80 13.91 -6.03 -9.90
CA HIS A 80 12.48 -5.80 -9.94
C HIS A 80 11.76 -6.51 -11.10
N TYR A 81 12.32 -6.53 -12.28
CA TYR A 81 11.74 -7.23 -13.42
C TYR A 81 12.01 -8.75 -13.45
N LEU A 82 12.91 -9.26 -12.59
CA LEU A 82 13.22 -10.68 -12.43
C LEU A 82 12.80 -11.23 -11.06
N GLY A 83 12.13 -10.42 -10.24
CA GLY A 83 11.84 -10.72 -8.86
C GLY A 83 10.60 -11.59 -8.62
N SER A 84 10.27 -11.72 -7.35
CA SER A 84 9.16 -12.53 -6.81
C SER A 84 7.79 -12.16 -7.37
N HIS A 85 7.61 -10.95 -7.90
CA HIS A 85 6.34 -10.49 -8.50
C HIS A 85 5.84 -11.40 -9.65
N TRP A 86 6.74 -12.23 -10.22
CA TRP A 86 6.40 -13.18 -11.27
C TRP A 86 6.00 -14.57 -10.78
N GLU A 87 6.25 -14.89 -9.51
CA GLU A 87 5.93 -16.22 -8.95
C GLU A 87 4.47 -16.64 -9.17
N PRO A 88 3.47 -15.75 -9.10
CA PRO A 88 2.09 -16.14 -9.40
C PRO A 88 1.84 -16.56 -10.84
N PHE A 89 2.74 -16.24 -11.79
CA PHE A 89 2.54 -16.42 -13.23
C PHE A 89 3.46 -17.46 -13.86
N ALA A 90 4.66 -17.62 -13.38
CA ALA A 90 5.65 -18.50 -14.00
C ALA A 90 6.58 -19.14 -12.96
N GLU A 91 7.10 -20.34 -13.26
CA GLU A 91 8.18 -20.97 -12.51
C GLU A 91 9.53 -20.39 -12.90
N ASP A 92 9.64 -19.98 -14.15
CA ASP A 92 10.86 -19.47 -14.76
C ASP A 92 10.56 -18.16 -15.51
N VAL A 93 11.07 -17.08 -14.95
CA VAL A 93 10.95 -15.74 -15.52
C VAL A 93 11.75 -15.60 -16.83
N GLU A 94 12.77 -16.40 -17.03
CA GLU A 94 13.60 -16.37 -18.25
C GLU A 94 12.73 -16.61 -19.51
N THR A 95 11.64 -17.36 -19.36
CA THR A 95 10.68 -17.59 -20.46
C THR A 95 10.09 -16.27 -20.98
N TRP A 96 9.81 -15.31 -20.13
CA TRP A 96 9.32 -13.99 -20.53
C TRP A 96 10.43 -13.18 -21.21
N MET A 97 11.66 -13.26 -20.73
CA MET A 97 12.81 -12.56 -21.31
C MET A 97 13.09 -13.03 -22.74
N LEU A 98 12.95 -14.33 -23.02
CA LEU A 98 13.09 -14.86 -24.37
C LEU A 98 12.04 -14.33 -25.35
N ARG A 99 10.84 -14.04 -24.84
CA ARG A 99 9.72 -13.49 -25.62
C ARG A 99 9.75 -11.97 -25.74
N LEU A 100 10.61 -11.29 -25.00
CA LEU A 100 10.65 -9.83 -24.92
C LEU A 100 10.66 -9.13 -26.28
N PRO A 101 11.46 -9.54 -27.29
CA PRO A 101 11.45 -8.92 -28.62
C PRO A 101 10.07 -8.97 -29.31
N GLN A 102 9.34 -10.08 -29.17
CA GLN A 102 7.98 -10.22 -29.70
C GLN A 102 7.01 -9.35 -28.90
N ILE A 103 7.09 -9.40 -27.58
CA ILE A 103 6.23 -8.62 -26.69
C ILE A 103 6.32 -7.13 -27.02
N VAL A 104 7.54 -6.59 -27.18
CA VAL A 104 7.77 -5.18 -27.53
C VAL A 104 7.13 -4.80 -28.87
N GLN A 105 7.14 -5.72 -29.85
CA GLN A 105 6.52 -5.48 -31.16
C GLN A 105 4.99 -5.47 -31.11
N GLU A 106 4.39 -6.26 -30.23
CA GLU A 106 2.94 -6.41 -30.11
C GLU A 106 2.34 -5.45 -29.06
N ALA A 107 3.18 -4.91 -28.17
CA ALA A 107 2.75 -4.05 -27.07
C ALA A 107 2.17 -2.71 -27.54
N THR A 108 1.25 -2.18 -26.76
CA THR A 108 0.62 -0.90 -27.02
C THR A 108 1.18 0.17 -26.08
N LEU A 109 1.46 1.36 -26.62
CA LEU A 109 1.88 2.51 -25.84
C LEU A 109 0.76 2.94 -24.89
N GLN A 110 1.07 3.07 -23.61
CA GLN A 110 0.15 3.69 -22.65
C GLN A 110 0.10 5.20 -22.89
N ALA A 111 -1.09 5.71 -23.21
CA ALA A 111 -1.31 7.12 -23.43
C ALA A 111 -1.29 7.89 -22.08
N GLY A 112 -0.63 9.03 -22.06
CA GLY A 112 -0.74 9.97 -20.95
C GLY A 112 -2.00 10.83 -21.05
N TYR A 113 -2.48 11.32 -19.92
CA TYR A 113 -3.65 12.20 -19.84
C TYR A 113 -3.35 13.67 -20.17
N GLY A 114 -2.09 14.01 -20.42
CA GLY A 114 -1.61 15.40 -20.56
C GLY A 114 -2.31 16.24 -21.64
N GLU A 115 -2.83 15.61 -22.70
CA GLU A 115 -3.60 16.30 -23.74
C GLU A 115 -5.00 16.73 -23.27
N PHE A 116 -5.61 15.95 -22.36
CA PHE A 116 -6.95 16.19 -21.85
C PHE A 116 -6.96 16.91 -20.51
N TYR A 117 -5.94 16.69 -19.71
CA TYR A 117 -5.78 17.22 -18.36
C TYR A 117 -4.34 17.68 -18.17
N PRO A 118 -4.03 18.97 -18.47
CA PRO A 118 -2.69 19.46 -18.30
C PRO A 118 -2.27 19.36 -16.83
N PRO A 119 -1.08 18.82 -16.54
CA PRO A 119 -0.59 18.76 -15.18
C PRO A 119 -0.33 20.16 -14.60
N PRO A 120 -0.38 20.31 -13.26
CA PRO A 120 -0.15 21.60 -12.60
C PRO A 120 1.27 22.14 -12.82
N ARG A 121 2.19 21.27 -13.22
CA ARG A 121 3.59 21.61 -13.50
C ARG A 121 4.14 20.78 -14.63
N SER A 122 5.20 21.28 -15.27
CA SER A 122 5.99 20.53 -16.25
C SER A 122 7.02 19.66 -15.52
N VAL A 123 7.28 18.49 -16.09
CA VAL A 123 8.42 17.65 -15.68
C VAL A 123 9.71 18.37 -16.11
N PRO A 124 10.71 18.51 -15.23
CA PRO A 124 12.01 19.08 -15.59
C PRO A 124 12.65 18.39 -16.79
N ASP A 125 13.35 19.16 -17.63
CA ASP A 125 13.91 18.64 -18.89
C ASP A 125 15.04 17.63 -18.69
N ASP A 126 15.70 17.70 -17.55
CA ASP A 126 16.79 16.83 -17.12
C ASP A 126 16.30 15.51 -16.47
N TRP A 127 15.02 15.40 -16.24
CA TRP A 127 14.46 14.15 -15.70
C TRP A 127 14.51 13.02 -16.74
N PRO A 128 14.71 11.76 -16.29
CA PRO A 128 14.66 10.60 -17.16
C PRO A 128 13.40 10.58 -18.01
N LYS A 129 13.58 10.44 -19.31
CA LYS A 129 12.48 10.31 -20.28
C LYS A 129 12.26 8.85 -20.58
N GLY A 130 11.02 8.48 -20.82
CA GLY A 130 10.66 7.11 -21.12
C GLY A 130 9.19 6.98 -21.51
N PHE A 131 8.75 5.77 -21.65
CA PHE A 131 7.36 5.44 -21.94
C PHE A 131 7.02 4.04 -21.41
N LEU A 132 5.74 3.79 -21.23
CA LEU A 132 5.20 2.53 -20.77
C LEU A 132 4.54 1.81 -21.95
N LEU A 133 4.81 0.53 -22.08
CA LEU A 133 4.12 -0.37 -23.01
C LEU A 133 3.30 -1.37 -22.22
N THR A 134 2.10 -1.70 -22.71
CA THR A 134 1.25 -2.76 -22.13
C THR A 134 1.08 -3.91 -23.10
N TRP A 135 1.23 -5.13 -22.63
CA TRP A 135 1.04 -6.35 -23.40
C TRP A 135 0.39 -7.47 -22.55
N PRO A 136 -0.58 -8.22 -23.11
CA PRO A 136 -1.40 -7.79 -24.25
C PRO A 136 -2.16 -6.51 -23.93
N PRO A 137 -2.75 -5.82 -24.91
CA PRO A 137 -3.45 -4.55 -24.69
C PRO A 137 -4.86 -4.78 -24.08
N THR A 138 -4.89 -5.45 -22.94
CA THR A 138 -6.07 -5.81 -22.14
C THR A 138 -5.93 -5.24 -20.74
N ALA A 139 -6.97 -5.36 -19.92
CA ALA A 139 -6.93 -4.89 -18.54
C ALA A 139 -5.97 -5.72 -17.67
N GLU A 140 -5.83 -6.98 -18.02
CA GLU A 140 -4.93 -7.94 -17.40
C GLU A 140 -3.74 -8.19 -18.33
N GLY A 141 -2.54 -7.89 -17.90
CA GLY A 141 -1.36 -8.03 -18.73
C GLY A 141 -0.06 -7.80 -17.97
N MET A 142 0.94 -7.35 -18.70
CA MET A 142 2.18 -6.86 -18.15
C MET A 142 2.48 -5.45 -18.67
N THR A 143 3.21 -4.70 -17.90
CA THR A 143 3.74 -3.39 -18.29
C THR A 143 5.24 -3.46 -18.42
N LEU A 144 5.78 -2.84 -19.47
CA LEU A 144 7.19 -2.62 -19.68
C LEU A 144 7.47 -1.13 -19.48
N ALA A 145 8.36 -0.81 -18.56
CA ALA A 145 8.88 0.54 -18.39
C ALA A 145 10.17 0.68 -19.23
N LEU A 146 10.18 1.64 -20.13
CA LEU A 146 11.31 1.90 -21.02
C LEU A 146 11.88 3.28 -20.72
N ARG A 147 13.20 3.34 -20.58
CA ARG A 147 13.95 4.59 -20.41
C ARG A 147 14.66 4.94 -21.71
N VAL A 148 14.58 6.21 -22.08
CA VAL A 148 15.31 6.77 -23.24
C VAL A 148 16.68 7.24 -22.76
N GLU A 149 17.73 6.74 -23.41
CA GLU A 149 19.13 7.13 -23.20
C GLU A 149 19.61 7.99 -24.36
N PRO A 150 19.45 9.33 -24.30
CA PRO A 150 19.72 10.20 -25.45
C PRO A 150 21.17 10.13 -25.93
N GLU A 151 22.13 10.02 -24.99
CA GLU A 151 23.56 9.94 -25.30
C GLU A 151 23.92 8.67 -26.10
N LYS A 152 23.25 7.56 -25.75
CA LYS A 152 23.46 6.27 -26.44
C LYS A 152 22.58 6.13 -27.68
N LYS A 153 21.63 7.06 -27.92
CA LYS A 153 20.58 6.96 -28.94
C LYS A 153 19.85 5.62 -28.86
N ALA A 154 19.57 5.17 -27.65
CA ALA A 154 18.99 3.89 -27.35
C ALA A 154 17.79 4.04 -26.41
N THR A 155 16.93 3.04 -26.44
CA THR A 155 15.86 2.85 -25.44
C THR A 155 16.12 1.52 -24.76
N MET A 156 16.08 1.51 -23.45
CA MET A 156 16.33 0.34 -22.62
C MET A 156 15.06 -0.04 -21.88
N VAL A 157 14.75 -1.34 -21.83
CA VAL A 157 13.76 -1.87 -20.89
C VAL A 157 14.40 -1.85 -19.51
N VAL A 158 13.82 -1.12 -18.59
CA VAL A 158 14.31 -1.01 -17.20
C VAL A 158 13.49 -1.87 -16.26
N SER A 159 12.21 -2.13 -16.60
CA SER A 159 11.34 -2.93 -15.76
C SER A 159 10.31 -3.66 -16.60
N LEU A 160 9.91 -4.82 -16.12
CA LEU A 160 8.87 -5.68 -16.68
C LEU A 160 8.09 -6.28 -15.52
N PHE A 161 6.83 -5.96 -15.41
CA PHE A 161 6.02 -6.42 -14.29
C PHE A 161 4.59 -6.80 -14.70
N PRO A 162 3.97 -7.79 -14.02
CA PRO A 162 2.56 -8.07 -14.20
C PRO A 162 1.75 -6.86 -13.76
N SER A 163 0.76 -6.47 -14.55
CA SER A 163 -0.03 -5.28 -14.28
C SER A 163 -1.52 -5.53 -14.49
N PHE A 164 -2.32 -4.81 -13.73
CA PHE A 164 -3.77 -4.89 -13.77
C PHE A 164 -4.36 -3.47 -13.75
N SER A 165 -5.17 -3.15 -14.75
CA SER A 165 -5.71 -1.80 -14.91
C SER A 165 -7.10 -1.59 -14.31
N ARG A 166 -7.69 -2.65 -13.72
CA ARG A 166 -8.92 -2.57 -12.94
C ARG A 166 -8.62 -2.90 -11.50
N GLY A 167 -9.21 -2.23 -10.54
CA GLY A 167 -8.97 -2.44 -9.13
C GLY A 167 -9.96 -1.67 -8.27
N SER A 168 -9.68 -1.55 -7.00
CA SER A 168 -10.46 -0.77 -6.07
C SER A 168 -10.14 0.71 -6.20
N GLN A 169 -11.15 1.53 -6.44
CA GLN A 169 -11.01 2.98 -6.39
C GLN A 169 -10.94 3.42 -4.93
N CYS A 170 -9.87 4.14 -4.59
CA CYS A 170 -9.57 4.57 -3.23
C CYS A 170 -9.19 6.04 -3.24
N THR A 171 -9.78 6.83 -2.34
CA THR A 171 -9.35 8.21 -2.09
C THR A 171 -8.20 8.17 -1.09
N LEU A 172 -7.02 8.58 -1.53
CA LEU A 172 -5.79 8.56 -0.73
C LEU A 172 -5.20 9.96 -0.59
N THR A 173 -4.62 10.26 0.56
CA THR A 173 -3.82 11.47 0.77
C THR A 173 -2.36 11.15 0.48
N LEU A 174 -1.79 11.75 -0.55
CA LEU A 174 -0.39 11.52 -0.92
C LEU A 174 0.55 12.04 0.17
N HIS A 175 1.41 11.17 0.69
CA HIS A 175 2.42 11.54 1.67
C HIS A 175 3.80 11.66 1.02
N GLU A 176 4.26 10.62 0.33
CA GLU A 176 5.59 10.56 -0.24
C GLU A 176 5.59 9.85 -1.59
N VAL A 177 6.47 10.27 -2.48
CA VAL A 177 6.83 9.56 -3.71
C VAL A 177 8.31 9.20 -3.65
N CYS A 178 8.61 7.92 -3.53
CA CYS A 178 9.97 7.39 -3.56
C CYS A 178 10.30 6.97 -5.00
N VAL A 179 11.10 7.77 -5.69
CA VAL A 179 11.48 7.49 -7.09
C VAL A 179 12.69 6.57 -7.13
N TRP A 180 12.61 5.50 -7.91
CA TRP A 180 13.70 4.55 -8.05
C TRP A 180 14.84 5.13 -8.89
N GLU A 181 16.02 4.52 -8.79
CA GLU A 181 17.22 4.97 -9.50
C GLU A 181 17.02 5.04 -11.02
N SER A 182 16.17 4.19 -11.57
CA SER A 182 15.76 4.26 -12.98
C SER A 182 15.18 5.63 -13.35
N GLY A 183 14.59 6.35 -12.39
CA GLY A 183 13.89 7.62 -12.55
C GLY A 183 12.57 7.53 -13.33
N VAL A 184 12.14 6.32 -13.67
CA VAL A 184 10.90 6.06 -14.43
C VAL A 184 9.90 5.19 -13.67
N GLU A 185 10.24 4.79 -12.45
CA GLU A 185 9.43 4.01 -11.54
C GLU A 185 9.43 4.65 -10.15
N ALA A 186 8.37 4.42 -9.39
CA ALA A 186 8.27 4.90 -8.02
C ALA A 186 7.32 4.04 -7.18
N GLN A 187 7.54 4.13 -5.88
CA GLN A 187 6.60 3.70 -4.84
C GLN A 187 5.95 4.94 -4.25
N ILE A 188 4.68 4.84 -3.89
CA ILE A 188 3.89 5.92 -3.30
C ILE A 188 3.48 5.50 -1.90
N THR A 189 3.76 6.36 -0.93
CA THR A 189 3.23 6.26 0.43
C THR A 189 2.07 7.23 0.59
N ALA A 190 0.92 6.74 1.04
CA ALA A 190 -0.30 7.53 1.14
C ALA A 190 -1.16 7.14 2.34
N GLY A 191 -1.86 8.12 2.89
CA GLY A 191 -2.86 7.91 3.92
C GLY A 191 -4.16 7.33 3.35
N TRP A 192 -4.67 6.27 3.98
CA TRP A 192 -5.90 5.60 3.63
C TRP A 192 -6.77 5.39 4.88
N ASN A 193 -7.86 6.16 5.02
CA ASN A 193 -8.82 6.07 6.14
C ASN A 193 -8.19 5.95 7.53
N GLY A 194 -7.21 6.81 7.84
CA GLY A 194 -6.52 6.81 9.13
C GLY A 194 -5.37 5.80 9.27
N GLY A 195 -5.16 4.92 8.28
CA GLY A 195 -3.97 4.10 8.11
C GLY A 195 -3.02 4.68 7.07
N GLU A 196 -1.92 3.98 6.81
CA GLU A 196 -0.96 4.31 5.78
C GLU A 196 -0.65 3.07 4.93
N VAL A 197 -0.52 3.26 3.63
CA VAL A 197 -0.12 2.22 2.70
C VAL A 197 0.99 2.72 1.77
N THR A 198 1.88 1.82 1.40
CA THR A 198 2.86 2.04 0.34
C THR A 198 2.57 1.09 -0.80
N PHE A 199 2.59 1.57 -2.02
CA PHE A 199 2.32 0.76 -3.21
C PHE A 199 3.21 1.15 -4.38
N PHE A 200 3.46 0.20 -5.27
CA PHE A 200 4.15 0.45 -6.53
C PHE A 200 3.24 1.22 -7.49
N ASP A 201 3.70 2.38 -7.97
CA ASP A 201 2.96 3.15 -8.98
C ASP A 201 3.21 2.60 -10.38
N SER A 202 2.30 1.76 -10.85
CA SER A 202 2.39 1.12 -12.18
C SER A 202 2.35 2.10 -13.36
N ARG A 203 2.07 3.39 -13.11
CA ARG A 203 2.00 4.47 -14.12
C ARG A 203 2.76 5.73 -13.73
N TYR A 204 3.73 5.63 -12.84
CA TYR A 204 4.50 6.77 -12.34
C TYR A 204 4.99 7.69 -13.47
N LEU A 205 5.60 7.12 -14.49
CA LEU A 205 6.17 7.88 -15.61
C LEU A 205 5.14 8.80 -16.30
N ILE A 206 3.88 8.37 -16.33
CA ILE A 206 2.76 9.13 -16.91
C ILE A 206 2.26 10.17 -15.90
N ASN A 207 2.17 9.79 -14.62
CA ASN A 207 1.44 10.54 -13.60
C ASN A 207 2.30 11.51 -12.78
N ARG A 208 3.62 11.38 -12.82
CA ARG A 208 4.56 12.10 -11.93
C ARG A 208 4.41 13.62 -11.89
N ALA A 209 3.88 14.22 -12.97
CA ALA A 209 3.70 15.67 -13.04
C ALA A 209 2.46 16.19 -12.26
N TRP A 210 1.56 15.30 -11.81
CA TRP A 210 0.38 15.66 -11.03
C TRP A 210 0.60 15.56 -9.52
N TYR A 211 1.65 14.86 -9.07
CA TYR A 211 1.83 14.57 -7.65
C TYR A 211 2.25 15.78 -6.83
N GLU A 212 1.50 16.04 -5.79
CA GLU A 212 1.78 17.06 -4.77
C GLU A 212 1.49 16.48 -3.39
N ALA A 213 2.45 16.62 -2.47
CA ALA A 213 2.30 16.14 -1.09
C ALA A 213 1.11 16.80 -0.38
N GLY A 214 0.44 16.03 0.46
CA GLY A 214 -0.72 16.48 1.25
C GLY A 214 -2.02 16.61 0.44
N LYS A 215 -2.00 16.36 -0.87
CA LYS A 215 -3.22 16.37 -1.70
C LYS A 215 -3.88 15.00 -1.72
N GLN A 216 -5.20 15.03 -1.82
CA GLN A 216 -6.01 13.85 -2.04
C GLN A 216 -6.16 13.57 -3.54
N TYR A 217 -6.05 12.30 -3.87
CA TYR A 217 -6.23 11.78 -5.23
C TYR A 217 -7.05 10.51 -5.20
N GLU A 218 -7.76 10.27 -6.30
CA GLU A 218 -8.35 8.97 -6.57
C GLU A 218 -7.29 8.05 -7.16
N PHE A 219 -7.02 6.95 -6.48
CA PHE A 219 -6.14 5.90 -6.96
C PHE A 219 -6.94 4.64 -7.25
N ILE A 220 -6.48 3.86 -8.22
CA ILE A 220 -6.90 2.47 -8.38
C ILE A 220 -5.83 1.62 -7.70
N LEU A 221 -6.21 0.86 -6.67
CA LEU A 221 -5.33 -0.08 -5.98
C LEU A 221 -5.69 -1.53 -6.34
N THR A 222 -4.66 -2.37 -6.42
CA THR A 222 -4.80 -3.80 -6.69
C THR A 222 -3.71 -4.57 -5.96
N GLY A 223 -4.11 -5.62 -5.23
CA GLY A 223 -3.16 -6.60 -4.69
C GLY A 223 -2.94 -7.75 -5.68
N ILE A 224 -1.70 -8.12 -5.94
CA ILE A 224 -1.36 -9.35 -6.69
C ILE A 224 -0.83 -10.36 -5.69
N ALA A 225 -1.57 -11.44 -5.45
CA ALA A 225 -1.20 -12.42 -4.45
C ALA A 225 -0.02 -13.29 -4.90
N TYR A 226 1.06 -13.31 -4.12
CA TYR A 226 2.13 -14.31 -4.23
C TYR A 226 1.63 -15.69 -3.82
N GLY A 227 0.81 -15.73 -2.78
CA GLY A 227 0.14 -16.91 -2.30
C GLY A 227 -1.04 -16.54 -1.41
N ALA A 228 -2.13 -17.31 -1.53
CA ALA A 228 -3.31 -17.12 -0.73
C ALA A 228 -3.98 -18.46 -0.42
N ARG A 229 -4.71 -18.51 0.70
CA ARG A 229 -5.43 -19.68 1.17
C ARG A 229 -6.63 -19.31 2.02
N PRO A 230 -7.56 -20.23 2.27
CA PRO A 230 -8.53 -20.07 3.33
C PRO A 230 -7.83 -19.84 4.67
N ALA A 231 -8.31 -18.90 5.47
CA ALA A 231 -7.72 -18.63 6.78
C ALA A 231 -7.91 -19.84 7.72
N GLU A 232 -6.80 -20.31 8.32
CA GLU A 232 -6.81 -21.50 9.16
C GLU A 232 -7.06 -21.19 10.64
N LYS A 233 -6.50 -20.07 11.11
CA LYS A 233 -6.58 -19.67 12.51
C LYS A 233 -7.63 -18.60 12.71
N ARG A 234 -8.58 -18.89 13.55
CA ARG A 234 -9.69 -17.99 13.88
C ARG A 234 -9.57 -17.37 15.27
N GLU A 235 -8.73 -17.95 16.11
CA GLU A 235 -8.53 -17.49 17.49
C GLU A 235 -7.04 -17.48 17.87
N TRP A 236 -6.60 -16.37 18.44
CA TRP A 236 -5.26 -16.26 19.03
C TRP A 236 -5.36 -15.94 20.51
N LYS A 237 -4.54 -16.63 21.29
CA LYS A 237 -4.31 -16.27 22.69
C LYS A 237 -3.19 -15.24 22.76
N VAL A 238 -3.52 -14.07 23.23
CA VAL A 238 -2.59 -12.94 23.33
C VAL A 238 -2.36 -12.62 24.81
N GLN A 239 -1.09 -12.49 25.18
CA GLN A 239 -0.72 -12.00 26.51
C GLN A 239 -0.64 -10.48 26.47
N GLN A 240 -1.60 -9.83 27.11
CA GLN A 240 -1.60 -8.38 27.23
C GLN A 240 -0.54 -7.91 28.23
N HIS A 241 0.02 -6.73 27.97
CA HIS A 241 0.94 -6.13 28.94
C HIS A 241 0.22 -5.83 30.24
N PRO A 242 0.82 -6.10 31.44
CA PRO A 242 0.14 -5.91 32.73
C PRO A 242 -0.39 -4.49 32.95
N GLU A 243 0.32 -3.47 32.44
CA GLU A 243 -0.12 -2.07 32.54
C GLU A 243 -1.35 -1.77 31.69
N VAL A 244 -1.48 -2.41 30.51
CA VAL A 244 -2.66 -2.31 29.66
C VAL A 244 -3.87 -2.88 30.38
N VAL A 245 -3.74 -4.08 30.96
CA VAL A 245 -4.81 -4.72 31.74
C VAL A 245 -5.20 -3.87 32.96
N ALA A 246 -4.21 -3.35 33.68
CA ALA A 246 -4.45 -2.51 34.85
C ALA A 246 -5.18 -1.20 34.49
N TRP A 247 -4.80 -0.60 33.36
CA TRP A 247 -5.45 0.62 32.86
C TRP A 247 -6.88 0.33 32.40
N SER A 248 -7.10 -0.69 31.57
CA SER A 248 -8.44 -1.09 31.10
C SER A 248 -9.38 -1.38 32.26
N ASN A 249 -8.91 -2.12 33.30
CA ASN A 249 -9.72 -2.45 34.46
C ASN A 249 -10.09 -1.24 35.33
N ARG A 250 -9.39 -0.10 35.22
CA ARG A 250 -9.80 1.16 35.91
C ARG A 250 -10.94 1.88 35.19
N HIS A 251 -11.14 1.62 33.91
CA HIS A 251 -12.12 2.28 33.05
C HIS A 251 -13.35 1.40 32.76
N LEU A 252 -13.47 0.26 33.47
CA LEU A 252 -14.64 -0.62 33.35
C LEU A 252 -15.93 0.11 33.75
N GLN A 253 -16.95 -0.09 32.94
CA GLN A 253 -18.29 0.35 33.27
C GLN A 253 -19.00 -0.66 34.21
N GLU A 254 -20.03 -0.21 34.86
CA GLU A 254 -20.80 -1.06 35.78
C GLU A 254 -21.40 -2.27 35.05
N GLY A 255 -20.99 -3.48 35.46
CA GLY A 255 -21.44 -4.74 34.85
C GLY A 255 -20.50 -5.35 33.85
N GLU A 256 -19.36 -4.69 33.50
CA GLU A 256 -18.34 -5.28 32.65
C GLU A 256 -17.46 -6.25 33.42
N VAL A 257 -16.98 -7.28 32.74
CA VAL A 257 -16.08 -8.29 33.30
C VAL A 257 -14.64 -7.75 33.26
N PRO A 258 -13.85 -7.90 34.36
CA PRO A 258 -12.47 -7.50 34.39
C PRO A 258 -11.64 -8.17 33.28
N HIS A 259 -10.81 -7.39 32.61
CA HIS A 259 -9.87 -7.89 31.63
C HIS A 259 -8.81 -8.77 32.31
N GLU A 260 -8.57 -9.94 31.73
CA GLU A 260 -7.50 -10.84 32.13
C GLU A 260 -6.23 -10.56 31.31
N ARG A 261 -5.07 -11.01 31.84
CA ARG A 261 -3.80 -10.87 31.14
C ARG A 261 -3.75 -11.70 29.83
N GLU A 262 -4.37 -12.88 29.84
CA GLU A 262 -4.59 -13.67 28.64
C GLU A 262 -5.96 -13.34 28.05
N CYS A 263 -5.99 -12.90 26.82
CA CYS A 263 -7.23 -12.70 26.07
C CYS A 263 -7.22 -13.52 24.79
N THR A 264 -8.40 -14.00 24.41
CA THR A 264 -8.59 -14.64 23.11
C THR A 264 -9.07 -13.59 22.12
N VAL A 265 -8.29 -13.39 21.05
CA VAL A 265 -8.67 -12.52 19.94
C VAL A 265 -9.26 -13.41 18.85
N CYS A 266 -10.52 -13.22 18.53
CA CYS A 266 -11.16 -13.87 17.41
C CYS A 266 -10.78 -13.14 16.11
N LEU A 267 -10.31 -13.89 15.11
CA LEU A 267 -9.95 -13.36 13.81
C LEU A 267 -11.05 -13.55 12.76
N ASP A 268 -12.17 -14.17 13.12
CA ASP A 268 -13.32 -14.32 12.20
C ASP A 268 -13.80 -12.94 11.75
N GLY A 269 -13.74 -12.72 10.43
CA GLY A 269 -14.07 -11.44 9.83
C GLY A 269 -13.05 -10.32 10.11
N ALA A 270 -11.89 -10.60 10.70
CA ALA A 270 -10.85 -9.59 10.88
C ALA A 270 -10.33 -9.09 9.53
N ALA A 271 -9.96 -7.82 9.47
CA ALA A 271 -9.37 -7.19 8.29
C ALA A 271 -7.97 -6.67 8.66
N MET A 272 -6.94 -7.21 8.03
CA MET A 272 -5.55 -6.87 8.30
C MET A 272 -4.76 -6.77 7.00
N LEU A 273 -4.00 -5.69 6.86
CA LEU A 273 -3.01 -5.47 5.82
C LEU A 273 -1.72 -4.99 6.50
N LEU A 274 -0.74 -5.84 6.62
CA LEU A 274 0.47 -5.60 7.40
C LEU A 274 1.71 -5.71 6.51
N PRO A 275 2.63 -4.73 6.54
CA PRO A 275 3.90 -4.83 5.83
C PRO A 275 4.64 -6.12 6.18
N VAL A 276 5.20 -6.79 5.19
CA VAL A 276 6.01 -8.00 5.43
C VAL A 276 7.40 -7.58 5.86
N LYS A 277 7.82 -8.05 7.04
CA LYS A 277 9.16 -7.76 7.55
C LYS A 277 10.23 -8.32 6.61
N ASP A 278 11.27 -7.53 6.35
CA ASP A 278 12.43 -7.85 5.53
C ASP A 278 12.11 -8.10 4.02
N TRP A 279 10.89 -7.72 3.57
CA TRP A 279 10.50 -7.67 2.16
C TRP A 279 10.45 -6.22 1.67
N ASP A 280 9.98 -6.00 0.44
CA ASP A 280 9.80 -4.65 -0.06
C ASP A 280 8.66 -3.91 0.66
N VAL A 281 8.69 -2.59 0.66
CA VAL A 281 7.76 -1.76 1.43
C VAL A 281 6.32 -1.80 0.91
N ASP A 282 6.12 -2.28 -0.32
CA ASP A 282 4.83 -2.50 -0.97
C ASP A 282 4.36 -3.97 -0.93
N ASP A 283 5.08 -4.81 -0.17
CA ASP A 283 4.69 -6.19 0.09
C ASP A 283 3.95 -6.34 1.42
N TYR A 284 2.79 -6.98 1.36
CA TYR A 284 1.90 -7.10 2.51
C TYR A 284 1.49 -8.53 2.80
N SER A 285 1.39 -8.85 4.09
CA SER A 285 0.57 -9.96 4.56
C SER A 285 -0.86 -9.46 4.76
N PHE A 286 -1.84 -10.25 4.37
CA PHE A 286 -3.24 -9.91 4.56
C PHE A 286 -4.03 -11.04 5.22
N HIS A 287 -5.06 -10.66 5.96
CA HIS A 287 -6.17 -11.50 6.40
C HIS A 287 -7.45 -10.70 6.15
N ALA A 288 -8.37 -11.26 5.37
CA ALA A 288 -9.46 -10.46 4.83
C ALA A 288 -10.74 -11.27 4.58
N PRO A 289 -11.90 -10.79 5.04
CA PRO A 289 -13.19 -11.36 4.67
C PRO A 289 -13.54 -11.02 3.22
N VAL A 290 -13.94 -12.03 2.47
CA VAL A 290 -14.27 -11.95 1.04
C VAL A 290 -15.68 -11.38 0.85
N LYS A 291 -15.80 -10.29 0.09
CA LYS A 291 -17.08 -9.65 -0.29
C LYS A 291 -17.60 -10.10 -1.65
N SER A 292 -16.72 -10.31 -2.62
CA SER A 292 -17.08 -10.82 -3.94
C SER A 292 -15.95 -11.59 -4.59
N VAL A 293 -16.30 -12.47 -5.52
CA VAL A 293 -15.36 -13.29 -6.30
C VAL A 293 -15.80 -13.27 -7.76
N GLU A 294 -14.88 -12.95 -8.66
CA GLU A 294 -15.05 -12.95 -10.10
C GLU A 294 -13.92 -13.76 -10.73
N GLU A 295 -14.23 -14.71 -11.59
CA GLU A 295 -13.21 -15.46 -12.32
C GLU A 295 -12.62 -14.62 -13.45
N PHE A 296 -11.30 -14.72 -13.64
CA PHE A 296 -10.62 -14.27 -14.84
C PHE A 296 -9.98 -15.45 -15.57
N LYS A 297 -9.73 -15.26 -16.85
CA LYS A 297 -9.12 -16.25 -17.72
C LYS A 297 -7.92 -15.67 -18.43
N ASP A 298 -6.90 -16.51 -18.60
CA ASP A 298 -5.74 -16.22 -19.43
C ASP A 298 -5.00 -14.91 -19.13
N TRP A 299 -4.82 -14.58 -17.82
CA TRP A 299 -3.91 -13.51 -17.47
C TRP A 299 -2.47 -14.04 -17.49
N LEU A 300 -1.72 -13.68 -18.53
CA LEU A 300 -0.35 -14.17 -18.76
C LEU A 300 -0.24 -15.71 -18.68
N GLY A 301 -1.25 -16.40 -19.22
CA GLY A 301 -1.32 -17.86 -19.20
C GLY A 301 -1.90 -18.47 -17.92
N GLN A 302 -2.35 -17.66 -16.97
CA GLN A 302 -2.96 -18.13 -15.72
C GLN A 302 -4.44 -17.75 -15.65
N ASP A 303 -5.25 -18.74 -15.25
CA ASP A 303 -6.60 -18.51 -14.76
C ASP A 303 -6.57 -18.15 -13.28
N GLY A 304 -7.63 -17.51 -12.77
CA GLY A 304 -7.71 -17.19 -11.36
C GLY A 304 -8.97 -16.43 -10.96
N TRP A 305 -8.88 -15.71 -9.87
CA TRP A 305 -9.98 -14.97 -9.28
C TRP A 305 -9.56 -13.55 -8.92
N ARG A 306 -10.43 -12.60 -9.23
CA ARG A 306 -10.43 -11.27 -8.62
C ARG A 306 -11.34 -11.34 -7.39
N VAL A 307 -10.74 -11.23 -6.24
CA VAL A 307 -11.41 -11.30 -4.95
C VAL A 307 -11.45 -9.91 -4.35
N ARG A 308 -12.65 -9.37 -4.17
CA ARG A 308 -12.82 -8.15 -3.39
C ARG A 308 -12.94 -8.51 -1.92
N ALA A 309 -12.05 -7.99 -1.10
CA ALA A 309 -12.01 -8.28 0.34
C ALA A 309 -11.74 -7.02 1.16
N THR A 310 -12.25 -6.99 2.40
CA THR A 310 -11.95 -5.91 3.34
C THR A 310 -10.58 -6.15 3.95
N VAL A 311 -9.64 -5.25 3.72
CA VAL A 311 -8.25 -5.39 4.20
C VAL A 311 -7.91 -4.52 5.40
N MET A 312 -8.68 -3.48 5.65
CA MET A 312 -8.58 -2.66 6.86
C MET A 312 -9.98 -2.19 7.29
N ARG A 313 -10.14 -1.93 8.59
CA ARG A 313 -11.32 -1.29 9.17
C ARG A 313 -10.86 -0.15 10.05
N CYS A 314 -11.22 1.05 9.62
CA CYS A 314 -11.05 2.28 10.37
C CYS A 314 -12.44 2.90 10.54
N ASP A 315 -12.63 4.18 10.19
CA ASP A 315 -13.95 4.81 10.18
C ASP A 315 -14.88 4.15 9.15
N GLU A 316 -14.31 3.66 8.05
CA GLU A 316 -15.00 2.91 6.98
C GLU A 316 -14.19 1.66 6.59
N ASP A 317 -14.87 0.68 6.00
CA ASP A 317 -14.22 -0.50 5.43
C ASP A 317 -13.34 -0.12 4.24
N CYS A 318 -12.07 -0.51 4.28
CA CYS A 318 -11.16 -0.41 3.15
C CYS A 318 -11.17 -1.72 2.36
N ASP A 319 -11.78 -1.70 1.19
CA ASP A 319 -11.87 -2.85 0.31
C ASP A 319 -10.78 -2.82 -0.76
N LEU A 320 -10.14 -3.96 -0.98
CA LEU A 320 -9.12 -4.15 -1.99
C LEU A 320 -9.52 -5.28 -2.94
N ASP A 321 -9.32 -5.06 -4.25
CA ASP A 321 -9.36 -6.13 -5.23
C ASP A 321 -8.02 -6.87 -5.20
N ILE A 322 -8.05 -8.14 -4.82
CA ILE A 322 -6.89 -9.02 -4.75
C ILE A 322 -6.99 -10.02 -5.90
N LEU A 323 -5.97 -10.05 -6.75
CA LEU A 323 -5.86 -10.98 -7.85
C LEU A 323 -5.11 -12.22 -7.41
N ILE A 324 -5.76 -13.36 -7.50
CA ILE A 324 -5.24 -14.65 -7.06
C ILE A 324 -5.26 -15.60 -8.26
N THR A 325 -4.09 -15.92 -8.81
CA THR A 325 -3.99 -16.95 -9.85
C THR A 325 -4.27 -18.33 -9.25
N ARG A 326 -4.67 -19.30 -10.08
CA ARG A 326 -4.82 -20.68 -9.59
C ARG A 326 -3.52 -21.23 -9.00
N ARG A 327 -2.38 -20.80 -9.53
CA ARG A 327 -1.05 -21.15 -9.03
C ARG A 327 -0.79 -20.60 -7.62
N ALA A 328 -1.24 -19.39 -7.34
CA ALA A 328 -1.08 -18.72 -6.03
C ALA A 328 -2.09 -19.21 -4.98
N TRP A 329 -3.13 -19.93 -5.38
CA TRP A 329 -4.16 -20.42 -4.47
C TRP A 329 -3.87 -21.82 -3.96
N SER A 330 -3.83 -22.02 -2.66
CA SER A 330 -3.58 -23.31 -2.02
C SER A 330 -4.80 -23.95 -1.34
N GLY A 331 -6.01 -23.36 -1.52
CA GLY A 331 -7.26 -23.96 -1.05
C GLY A 331 -7.74 -25.08 -1.98
N GLU A 332 -8.42 -26.10 -1.42
CA GLU A 332 -9.01 -27.20 -2.22
C GLU A 332 -10.16 -26.73 -3.12
N ALA A 333 -10.95 -25.75 -2.65
CA ALA A 333 -12.04 -25.13 -3.40
C ALA A 333 -11.68 -23.68 -3.76
N PRO A 334 -12.31 -23.09 -4.79
CA PRO A 334 -12.17 -21.65 -5.08
C PRO A 334 -12.52 -20.77 -3.89
N PRO A 335 -11.98 -19.54 -3.78
CA PRO A 335 -12.37 -18.59 -2.76
C PRO A 335 -13.89 -18.30 -2.83
N GLN A 336 -14.53 -18.12 -1.70
CA GLN A 336 -15.98 -17.95 -1.59
C GLN A 336 -16.34 -16.68 -0.81
N VAL A 337 -17.47 -16.07 -1.17
CA VAL A 337 -18.03 -14.91 -0.46
C VAL A 337 -18.34 -15.30 1.00
N GLY A 338 -17.95 -14.44 1.93
CA GLY A 338 -18.13 -14.67 3.37
C GLY A 338 -17.06 -15.57 4.00
N GLN A 339 -16.09 -16.07 3.22
CA GLN A 339 -14.93 -16.78 3.72
C GLN A 339 -13.82 -15.77 4.06
N ASP A 340 -13.09 -16.03 5.12
CA ASP A 340 -11.84 -15.34 5.39
C ASP A 340 -10.70 -16.00 4.61
N ILE A 341 -9.89 -15.19 3.97
CA ILE A 341 -8.68 -15.61 3.27
C ILE A 341 -7.46 -14.91 3.86
N GLU A 342 -6.33 -15.57 3.80
CA GLU A 342 -5.05 -15.02 4.24
C GLU A 342 -3.95 -15.29 3.20
N GLY A 343 -2.91 -14.48 3.21
CA GLY A 343 -1.81 -14.65 2.28
C GLY A 343 -0.83 -13.49 2.28
N ARG A 344 -0.07 -13.40 1.18
CA ARG A 344 0.84 -12.31 0.89
C ARG A 344 0.56 -11.76 -0.48
N LEU A 345 0.70 -10.46 -0.63
CA LEU A 345 0.46 -9.77 -1.88
C LEU A 345 1.49 -8.65 -2.10
N TRP A 346 1.71 -8.33 -3.35
CA TRP A 346 2.32 -7.10 -3.82
C TRP A 346 1.22 -6.08 -4.12
N LEU A 347 1.33 -4.88 -3.54
CA LEU A 347 0.35 -3.83 -3.72
C LEU A 347 0.77 -2.90 -4.87
N GLN A 348 -0.04 -2.86 -5.91
CA GLN A 348 0.10 -1.93 -7.02
C GLN A 348 -0.99 -0.86 -6.96
N GLY A 349 -0.69 0.27 -7.59
CA GLY A 349 -1.71 1.28 -7.83
C GLY A 349 -1.32 2.24 -8.93
N TYR A 350 -2.23 3.13 -9.26
CA TYR A 350 -1.97 4.26 -10.11
C TYR A 350 -3.00 5.36 -9.89
N PHE A 351 -2.58 6.59 -10.10
CA PHE A 351 -3.47 7.74 -10.08
C PHE A 351 -4.49 7.64 -11.21
N TRP A 352 -5.78 7.68 -10.84
CA TRP A 352 -6.88 7.60 -11.78
C TRP A 352 -7.53 8.96 -11.97
N MET A 353 -7.59 9.40 -13.22
CA MET A 353 -8.35 10.59 -13.61
C MET A 353 -9.70 10.17 -14.14
N ALA A 354 -10.76 10.49 -13.41
CA ALA A 354 -12.11 10.37 -13.93
C ALA A 354 -12.26 11.24 -15.19
N GLU A 355 -12.79 10.67 -16.26
CA GLU A 355 -13.24 11.45 -17.39
C GLU A 355 -14.20 12.53 -16.88
N ARG A 356 -13.81 13.80 -16.98
CA ARG A 356 -14.75 14.87 -16.76
C ARG A 356 -15.81 14.75 -17.85
N SER A 357 -17.04 14.40 -17.48
CA SER A 357 -18.18 14.53 -18.38
C SER A 357 -18.09 15.91 -19.02
N PRO A 358 -18.14 16.02 -20.36
CA PRO A 358 -18.06 17.30 -21.03
C PRO A 358 -19.12 18.21 -20.40
N ALA A 359 -18.66 19.34 -19.83
CA ALA A 359 -19.55 20.30 -19.23
C ALA A 359 -20.65 20.59 -20.27
N LYS A 360 -21.90 20.33 -19.94
CA LYS A 360 -23.03 20.76 -20.75
C LYS A 360 -22.80 22.25 -20.99
N LYS A 361 -22.46 22.61 -22.23
CA LYS A 361 -22.42 24.02 -22.61
C LYS A 361 -23.78 24.65 -22.26
N PRO A 362 -23.77 25.83 -21.63
CA PRO A 362 -25.00 26.53 -21.25
C PRO A 362 -25.86 26.87 -22.47
#